data_0f8616f826295cb86931d32f21969961
#
_entry.id   0f8616f826295cb86931d32f21969961
#
_cell.length_a   1.000
_cell.length_b   1.000
_cell.length_c   1.000
_cell.angle_alpha   90.00
_cell.angle_beta   90.00
_cell.angle_gamma   90.00
#
_symmetry.space_group_name_H-M   'P 1'
#
loop_
_entity.id
_entity.type
_entity.pdbx_description
1 polymer ?
#
loop_
_entity_poly.entity_id
_entity_poly.type
_entity_poly.pdbx_seq_one_letter_code
_entity_poly.pdbx_strand_id
1 'polypeptide(L)'
;MIASKLLAQQANHPLPAGYQLDEYRIERQLSLGGFSIVYLATDALGQFVAIKEYLPNSLALRGEGEIKPLITEDHVPAFRYGMKCFFEEGRALAKLSHPNVIRVLNFFRANDTVYMVMDYEHGRTLQEFIQKSRSVITENFMRNVFTKLLNGLREVHSHKLLHLDLKPSNIYMRNDYSPVLIDFGAARQTLASDTPMLKPMYTPGFASPEHYNQRELFGPWSDIYSVGASMYACLAASAPQAADSRMEKDKLIPAMVRWDGQYSDQLLETIDWCLCLNHLYRPQSVFALQKALTEKVIKPLVPKKTWLDNVVGKLKRKT
;
A
#
# COMPACT_ATOMS: atom_id res chain seq x y z
N MET A 1 -30.90 -11.76 -1.80
CA MET A 1 -30.38 -11.58 -0.40
C MET A 1 -29.60 -12.77 0.14
N ILE A 2 -29.97 -14.04 -0.13
CA ILE A 2 -29.22 -15.24 0.33
C ILE A 2 -27.93 -15.42 -0.48
N ALA A 3 -27.94 -15.22 -1.80
CA ALA A 3 -26.76 -15.35 -2.67
C ALA A 3 -25.68 -14.32 -2.37
N SER A 4 -26.02 -13.07 -2.03
CA SER A 4 -25.04 -12.02 -1.69
C SER A 4 -24.36 -12.24 -0.34
N LYS A 5 -25.00 -12.93 0.61
CA LYS A 5 -24.38 -13.33 1.88
C LYS A 5 -23.45 -14.53 1.76
N LEU A 6 -23.71 -15.43 0.80
CA LEU A 6 -22.84 -16.58 0.53
C LEU A 6 -21.52 -16.17 -0.15
N LEU A 7 -21.53 -15.17 -1.03
CA LEU A 7 -20.33 -14.64 -1.68
C LEU A 7 -19.33 -13.99 -0.70
N ALA A 8 -19.83 -13.41 0.40
CA ALA A 8 -18.99 -12.73 1.38
C ALA A 8 -18.16 -13.66 2.30
N GLN A 9 -18.38 -14.98 2.26
CA GLN A 9 -17.73 -15.96 3.13
C GLN A 9 -16.87 -17.01 2.39
N GLN A 10 -16.86 -17.04 1.07
CA GLN A 10 -16.05 -18.00 0.31
C GLN A 10 -14.84 -17.29 -0.31
N ALA A 11 -13.66 -17.83 -0.06
CA ALA A 11 -12.43 -17.40 -0.73
C ALA A 11 -12.41 -17.97 -2.16
N ASN A 12 -11.94 -17.17 -3.13
CA ASN A 12 -11.71 -17.64 -4.49
C ASN A 12 -10.63 -18.74 -4.52
N HIS A 13 -10.85 -19.80 -5.28
CA HIS A 13 -9.85 -20.82 -5.51
C HIS A 13 -8.84 -20.37 -6.57
N PRO A 14 -7.53 -20.69 -6.43
CA PRO A 14 -6.51 -20.36 -7.41
C PRO A 14 -6.67 -21.22 -8.68
N LEU A 15 -6.06 -20.77 -9.77
CA LEU A 15 -5.83 -21.60 -10.94
C LEU A 15 -4.96 -22.80 -10.54
N PRO A 16 -5.19 -23.99 -11.11
CA PRO A 16 -4.45 -25.20 -10.76
C PRO A 16 -2.97 -25.09 -11.17
N ALA A 17 -2.08 -25.74 -10.41
CA ALA A 17 -0.68 -25.88 -10.78
C ALA A 17 -0.57 -26.63 -12.13
N GLY A 18 0.35 -26.19 -12.97
CA GLY A 18 0.54 -26.72 -14.32
C GLY A 18 -0.41 -26.14 -15.37
N TYR A 19 -1.37 -25.28 -14.99
CA TYR A 19 -2.29 -24.64 -15.94
C TYR A 19 -1.53 -23.72 -16.88
N GLN A 20 -1.76 -23.87 -18.20
CA GLN A 20 -1.21 -23.00 -19.22
C GLN A 20 -2.09 -21.76 -19.37
N LEU A 21 -1.57 -20.63 -18.93
CA LEU A 21 -2.21 -19.32 -18.97
C LEU A 21 -1.49 -18.47 -20.03
N ASP A 22 -2.01 -18.43 -21.26
CA ASP A 22 -1.34 -17.85 -22.42
C ASP A 22 0.07 -18.47 -22.62
N GLU A 23 1.12 -17.68 -22.67
CA GLU A 23 2.51 -18.15 -22.77
C GLU A 23 3.13 -18.56 -21.42
N TYR A 24 2.38 -18.41 -20.31
CA TYR A 24 2.86 -18.66 -18.94
C TYR A 24 2.31 -19.97 -18.38
N ARG A 25 3.12 -20.71 -17.65
CA ARG A 25 2.70 -21.91 -16.91
C ARG A 25 2.61 -21.59 -15.44
N ILE A 26 1.43 -21.78 -14.83
CA ILE A 26 1.22 -21.58 -13.39
C ILE A 26 1.96 -22.68 -12.61
N GLU A 27 2.85 -22.28 -11.71
CA GLU A 27 3.57 -23.19 -10.82
C GLU A 27 2.84 -23.37 -9.48
N ARG A 28 2.48 -22.25 -8.84
CA ARG A 28 1.74 -22.27 -7.58
C ARG A 28 1.21 -20.88 -7.23
N GLN A 29 0.28 -20.84 -6.29
CA GLN A 29 -0.17 -19.61 -5.65
C GLN A 29 0.94 -19.03 -4.76
N LEU A 30 1.14 -17.70 -4.84
CA LEU A 30 2.01 -16.92 -3.95
C LEU A 30 1.20 -16.23 -2.85
N SER A 31 0.09 -15.58 -3.21
CA SER A 31 -0.80 -14.93 -2.25
C SER A 31 -2.25 -14.98 -2.70
N LEU A 32 -3.16 -14.93 -1.73
CA LEU A 32 -4.60 -14.84 -1.91
C LEU A 32 -5.11 -13.65 -1.12
N GLY A 33 -5.59 -12.64 -1.82
CA GLY A 33 -6.20 -11.45 -1.23
C GLY A 33 -7.69 -11.35 -1.52
N GLY A 34 -8.37 -10.41 -0.89
CA GLY A 34 -9.79 -10.17 -1.15
C GLY A 34 -10.09 -9.58 -2.53
N PHE A 35 -9.06 -9.15 -3.28
CA PHE A 35 -9.19 -8.44 -4.55
C PHE A 35 -8.45 -9.10 -5.72
N SER A 36 -7.47 -9.92 -5.43
CA SER A 36 -6.59 -10.54 -6.42
C SER A 36 -5.95 -11.80 -5.89
N ILE A 37 -5.52 -12.66 -6.80
CA ILE A 37 -4.66 -13.80 -6.53
C ILE A 37 -3.32 -13.55 -7.23
N VAL A 38 -2.21 -13.86 -6.57
CA VAL A 38 -0.87 -13.77 -7.17
C VAL A 38 -0.30 -15.18 -7.29
N TYR A 39 0.22 -15.48 -8.47
CA TYR A 39 0.83 -16.76 -8.82
C TYR A 39 2.33 -16.62 -9.07
N LEU A 40 3.09 -17.65 -8.75
CA LEU A 40 4.36 -17.95 -9.38
C LEU A 40 4.07 -18.67 -10.69
N ALA A 41 4.68 -18.22 -11.77
CA ALA A 41 4.58 -18.85 -13.07
C ALA A 41 5.94 -18.87 -13.76
N THR A 42 6.08 -19.69 -14.80
CA THR A 42 7.23 -19.70 -15.72
C THR A 42 6.80 -19.19 -17.08
N ASP A 43 7.64 -18.38 -17.71
CA ASP A 43 7.46 -17.94 -19.10
C ASP A 43 7.94 -19.00 -20.10
N ALA A 44 7.83 -18.72 -21.39
CA ALA A 44 8.27 -19.60 -22.47
C ALA A 44 9.78 -19.91 -22.46
N LEU A 45 10.59 -19.10 -21.79
CA LEU A 45 12.05 -19.29 -21.61
C LEU A 45 12.37 -20.02 -20.30
N GLY A 46 11.37 -20.41 -19.51
CA GLY A 46 11.54 -21.04 -18.20
C GLY A 46 11.93 -20.07 -17.09
N GLN A 47 11.81 -18.76 -17.29
CA GLN A 47 12.09 -17.77 -16.25
C GLN A 47 10.88 -17.58 -15.35
N PHE A 48 11.13 -17.41 -14.05
CA PHE A 48 10.07 -17.15 -13.08
C PHE A 48 9.52 -15.72 -13.21
N VAL A 49 8.19 -15.64 -13.21
CA VAL A 49 7.43 -14.39 -13.17
C VAL A 49 6.37 -14.45 -12.08
N ALA A 50 5.93 -13.29 -11.59
CA ALA A 50 4.76 -13.17 -10.73
C ALA A 50 3.56 -12.72 -11.58
N ILE A 51 2.42 -13.42 -11.49
CA ILE A 51 1.21 -13.06 -12.21
C ILE A 51 0.12 -12.70 -11.22
N LYS A 52 -0.37 -11.46 -11.27
CA LYS A 52 -1.48 -10.96 -10.46
C LYS A 52 -2.77 -11.02 -11.27
N GLU A 53 -3.72 -11.78 -10.80
CA GLU A 53 -5.06 -11.93 -11.37
C GLU A 53 -6.04 -10.98 -10.66
N TYR A 54 -6.84 -10.24 -11.41
CA TYR A 54 -7.97 -9.48 -10.87
C TYR A 54 -9.13 -10.42 -10.55
N LEU A 55 -9.46 -10.62 -9.27
CA LEU A 55 -10.54 -11.51 -8.84
C LEU A 55 -11.11 -11.09 -7.48
N PRO A 56 -11.89 -9.99 -7.41
CA PRO A 56 -12.44 -9.49 -6.14
C PRO A 56 -13.54 -10.42 -5.60
N ASN A 57 -13.35 -10.94 -4.39
CA ASN A 57 -14.29 -11.85 -3.71
C ASN A 57 -15.70 -11.26 -3.54
N SER A 58 -15.83 -9.94 -3.53
CA SER A 58 -17.12 -9.26 -3.41
C SER A 58 -17.94 -9.24 -4.70
N LEU A 59 -17.32 -9.53 -5.86
CA LEU A 59 -17.95 -9.40 -7.17
C LEU A 59 -17.94 -10.71 -7.97
N ALA A 60 -16.99 -11.58 -7.69
CA ALA A 60 -16.78 -12.80 -8.45
C ALA A 60 -16.37 -13.95 -7.53
N LEU A 61 -16.78 -15.17 -7.88
CA LEU A 61 -16.43 -16.36 -7.15
C LEU A 61 -15.92 -17.42 -8.14
N ARG A 62 -14.76 -18.01 -7.85
CA ARG A 62 -14.24 -19.17 -8.58
C ARG A 62 -14.18 -20.37 -7.65
N GLY A 63 -14.88 -21.44 -8.04
CA GLY A 63 -14.88 -22.72 -7.34
C GLY A 63 -13.58 -23.50 -7.51
N GLU A 64 -13.43 -24.56 -6.74
CA GLU A 64 -12.29 -25.47 -6.85
C GLU A 64 -12.26 -26.16 -8.22
N GLY A 65 -11.11 -26.14 -8.89
CA GLY A 65 -10.93 -26.72 -10.22
C GLY A 65 -11.48 -25.89 -11.38
N GLU A 66 -12.25 -24.85 -11.09
CA GLU A 66 -12.79 -23.96 -12.11
C GLU A 66 -11.70 -23.00 -12.63
N ILE A 67 -11.79 -22.65 -13.92
CA ILE A 67 -10.85 -21.72 -14.56
C ILE A 67 -11.44 -20.31 -14.61
N LYS A 68 -12.74 -20.22 -14.94
CA LYS A 68 -13.45 -18.95 -15.08
C LYS A 68 -14.18 -18.58 -13.79
N PRO A 69 -14.19 -17.29 -13.40
CA PRO A 69 -15.01 -16.86 -12.28
C PRO A 69 -16.50 -16.82 -12.67
N LEU A 70 -17.35 -17.17 -11.72
CA LEU A 70 -18.79 -16.91 -11.78
C LEU A 70 -19.05 -15.48 -11.31
N ILE A 71 -19.74 -14.70 -12.13
CA ILE A 71 -20.11 -13.32 -11.84
C ILE A 71 -21.63 -13.21 -12.01
N THR A 72 -22.34 -12.79 -10.97
CA THR A 72 -23.80 -12.59 -11.06
C THR A 72 -24.11 -11.38 -11.94
N GLU A 73 -25.28 -11.34 -12.58
CA GLU A 73 -25.70 -10.28 -13.51
C GLU A 73 -25.58 -8.88 -12.86
N ASP A 74 -25.98 -8.74 -11.59
CA ASP A 74 -25.90 -7.48 -10.82
C ASP A 74 -24.45 -6.99 -10.62
N HIS A 75 -23.45 -7.90 -10.61
CA HIS A 75 -22.06 -7.57 -10.40
C HIS A 75 -21.26 -7.35 -11.70
N VAL A 76 -21.79 -7.76 -12.86
CA VAL A 76 -21.08 -7.64 -14.14
C VAL A 76 -20.61 -6.21 -14.44
N PRO A 77 -21.43 -5.15 -14.27
CA PRO A 77 -20.98 -3.78 -14.54
C PRO A 77 -19.78 -3.36 -13.65
N ALA A 78 -19.88 -3.63 -12.34
CA ALA A 78 -18.84 -3.31 -11.38
C ALA A 78 -17.55 -4.11 -11.63
N PHE A 79 -17.68 -5.40 -11.96
CA PHE A 79 -16.54 -6.27 -12.27
C PHE A 79 -15.82 -5.80 -13.54
N ARG A 80 -16.54 -5.48 -14.61
CA ARG A 80 -15.97 -4.95 -15.86
C ARG A 80 -15.27 -3.60 -15.67
N TYR A 81 -15.87 -2.72 -14.86
CA TYR A 81 -15.25 -1.46 -14.50
C TYR A 81 -13.94 -1.67 -13.74
N GLY A 82 -13.91 -2.61 -12.79
CA GLY A 82 -12.73 -2.97 -12.04
C GLY A 82 -11.62 -3.60 -12.89
N MET A 83 -11.99 -4.44 -13.85
CA MET A 83 -11.02 -4.96 -14.83
C MET A 83 -10.37 -3.81 -15.63
N LYS A 84 -11.17 -2.82 -16.04
CA LYS A 84 -10.65 -1.64 -16.75
C LYS A 84 -9.67 -0.85 -15.87
N CYS A 85 -10.03 -0.58 -14.62
CA CYS A 85 -9.15 0.14 -13.69
C CYS A 85 -7.84 -0.63 -13.42
N PHE A 86 -7.92 -1.95 -13.23
CA PHE A 86 -6.75 -2.80 -13.05
C PHE A 86 -5.83 -2.81 -14.28
N PHE A 87 -6.41 -2.81 -15.47
CA PHE A 87 -5.67 -2.74 -16.72
C PHE A 87 -4.98 -1.38 -16.90
N GLU A 88 -5.68 -0.27 -16.62
CA GLU A 88 -5.10 1.07 -16.68
C GLU A 88 -3.99 1.27 -15.63
N GLU A 89 -4.12 0.68 -14.43
CA GLU A 89 -3.05 0.63 -13.44
C GLU A 89 -1.82 -0.09 -13.98
N GLY A 90 -1.99 -1.30 -14.52
CA GLY A 90 -0.89 -2.06 -15.13
C GLY A 90 -0.20 -1.28 -16.26
N ARG A 91 -0.99 -0.62 -17.10
CA ARG A 91 -0.50 0.23 -18.18
C ARG A 91 0.30 1.44 -17.67
N ALA A 92 -0.13 2.04 -16.57
CA ALA A 92 0.59 3.14 -15.93
C ALA A 92 1.91 2.66 -15.31
N LEU A 93 1.88 1.53 -14.60
CA LEU A 93 3.05 0.91 -13.97
C LEU A 93 4.07 0.40 -14.98
N ALA A 94 3.65 -0.09 -16.14
CA ALA A 94 4.55 -0.56 -17.19
C ALA A 94 5.46 0.54 -17.77
N LYS A 95 5.14 1.82 -17.51
CA LYS A 95 6.00 2.95 -17.89
C LYS A 95 7.12 3.23 -16.88
N LEU A 96 7.01 2.66 -15.68
CA LEU A 96 8.00 2.85 -14.62
C LEU A 96 9.17 1.88 -14.81
N SER A 97 10.38 2.41 -14.70
CA SER A 97 11.61 1.60 -14.71
C SER A 97 12.53 2.08 -13.61
N HIS A 98 12.45 1.45 -12.45
CA HIS A 98 13.25 1.82 -11.29
C HIS A 98 13.55 0.58 -10.42
N PRO A 99 14.78 0.39 -9.90
CA PRO A 99 15.16 -0.82 -9.16
C PRO A 99 14.35 -1.04 -7.86
N ASN A 100 13.71 0.00 -7.31
CA ASN A 100 12.89 -0.08 -6.10
C ASN A 100 11.37 -0.03 -6.39
N VAL A 101 10.96 -0.26 -7.64
CA VAL A 101 9.55 -0.40 -8.06
C VAL A 101 9.42 -1.70 -8.83
N ILE A 102 8.37 -2.47 -8.54
CA ILE A 102 8.13 -3.71 -9.28
C ILE A 102 7.94 -3.42 -10.77
N ARG A 103 8.65 -4.17 -11.61
CA ARG A 103 8.55 -4.02 -13.06
C ARG A 103 7.38 -4.82 -13.58
N VAL A 104 6.48 -4.17 -14.31
CA VAL A 104 5.41 -4.82 -15.07
C VAL A 104 5.96 -5.21 -16.43
N LEU A 105 5.85 -6.50 -16.77
CA LEU A 105 6.38 -7.08 -18.01
C LEU A 105 5.30 -7.16 -19.08
N ASN A 106 4.09 -7.57 -18.67
CA ASN A 106 2.97 -7.80 -19.60
C ASN A 106 1.64 -7.66 -18.85
N PHE A 107 0.55 -7.48 -19.59
CA PHE A 107 -0.81 -7.56 -19.09
C PHE A 107 -1.74 -8.00 -20.21
N PHE A 108 -2.66 -8.90 -19.91
CA PHE A 108 -3.54 -9.51 -20.90
C PHE A 108 -4.89 -9.92 -20.31
N ARG A 109 -5.82 -10.29 -21.18
CA ARG A 109 -7.14 -10.84 -20.82
C ARG A 109 -7.17 -12.33 -21.08
N ALA A 110 -7.63 -13.11 -20.10
CA ALA A 110 -7.96 -14.52 -20.23
C ALA A 110 -9.02 -14.89 -19.18
N ASN A 111 -9.68 -16.03 -19.33
CA ASN A 111 -10.60 -16.59 -18.33
C ASN A 111 -11.64 -15.60 -17.82
N ASP A 112 -12.14 -14.72 -18.68
CA ASP A 112 -13.11 -13.65 -18.37
C ASP A 112 -12.63 -12.63 -17.30
N THR A 113 -11.31 -12.55 -17.04
CA THR A 113 -10.67 -11.58 -16.18
C THR A 113 -9.41 -10.98 -16.82
N VAL A 114 -8.58 -10.29 -16.05
CA VAL A 114 -7.34 -9.64 -16.47
C VAL A 114 -6.18 -10.04 -15.59
N TYR A 115 -5.00 -10.12 -16.19
CA TYR A 115 -3.76 -10.53 -15.56
C TYR A 115 -2.67 -9.48 -15.79
N MET A 116 -1.84 -9.27 -14.77
CA MET A 116 -0.65 -8.43 -14.82
C MET A 116 0.56 -9.31 -14.51
N VAL A 117 1.51 -9.37 -15.43
CA VAL A 117 2.76 -10.11 -15.28
C VAL A 117 3.85 -9.16 -14.81
N MET A 118 4.58 -9.57 -13.80
CA MET A 118 5.61 -8.77 -13.15
C MET A 118 6.88 -9.60 -12.96
N ASP A 119 8.03 -8.93 -12.79
CA ASP A 119 9.24 -9.60 -12.34
C ASP A 119 8.96 -10.39 -11.04
N TYR A 120 9.51 -11.59 -10.96
CA TYR A 120 9.48 -12.36 -9.71
C TYR A 120 10.70 -11.99 -8.85
N GLU A 121 10.44 -11.47 -7.67
CA GLU A 121 11.47 -11.08 -6.73
C GLU A 121 11.74 -12.17 -5.70
N HIS A 122 13.02 -12.40 -5.39
CA HIS A 122 13.43 -13.33 -4.34
C HIS A 122 13.66 -12.60 -3.03
N GLY A 123 12.91 -12.97 -2.00
CA GLY A 123 13.01 -12.34 -0.69
C GLY A 123 11.77 -12.56 0.16
N ARG A 124 11.40 -11.54 0.93
CA ARG A 124 10.22 -11.54 1.79
C ARG A 124 9.71 -10.12 2.03
N THR A 125 8.47 -9.99 2.48
CA THR A 125 7.89 -8.67 2.79
C THR A 125 8.56 -8.03 4.01
N LEU A 126 8.57 -6.70 4.10
CA LEU A 126 9.02 -5.99 5.29
C LEU A 126 8.18 -6.38 6.51
N GLN A 127 6.90 -6.75 6.32
CA GLN A 127 6.04 -7.27 7.38
C GLN A 127 6.60 -8.56 8.00
N GLU A 128 7.07 -9.49 7.15
CA GLU A 128 7.71 -10.73 7.63
C GLU A 128 9.05 -10.44 8.31
N PHE A 129 9.80 -9.43 7.86
CA PHE A 129 11.00 -8.94 8.54
C PHE A 129 10.71 -8.44 9.95
N ILE A 130 9.68 -7.60 10.10
CA ILE A 130 9.24 -7.05 11.38
C ILE A 130 8.89 -8.18 12.36
N GLN A 131 8.24 -9.23 11.86
CA GLN A 131 7.79 -10.36 12.69
C GLN A 131 8.90 -11.35 13.04
N LYS A 132 9.80 -11.67 12.09
CA LYS A 132 10.75 -12.79 12.22
C LYS A 132 12.20 -12.37 12.48
N SER A 133 12.56 -11.11 12.27
CA SER A 133 13.96 -10.66 12.26
C SER A 133 14.16 -9.29 12.92
N ARG A 134 13.48 -9.07 14.04
CA ARG A 134 13.44 -7.77 14.73
C ARG A 134 14.83 -7.23 15.11
N SER A 135 15.77 -8.07 15.45
CA SER A 135 17.15 -7.67 15.80
C SER A 135 17.92 -6.99 14.65
N VAL A 136 17.48 -7.21 13.41
CA VAL A 136 18.09 -6.59 12.22
C VAL A 136 17.56 -5.16 12.01
N ILE A 137 16.41 -4.80 12.60
CA ILE A 137 15.78 -3.49 12.42
C ILE A 137 16.48 -2.45 13.31
N THR A 138 17.69 -2.07 12.90
CA THR A 138 18.47 -0.98 13.49
C THR A 138 18.15 0.34 12.81
N GLU A 139 18.60 1.46 13.38
CA GLU A 139 18.49 2.76 12.71
C GLU A 139 19.16 2.78 11.34
N ASN A 140 20.34 2.16 11.22
CA ASN A 140 21.04 2.06 9.95
C ASN A 140 20.24 1.26 8.90
N PHE A 141 19.61 0.16 9.32
CA PHE A 141 18.67 -0.58 8.47
C PHE A 141 17.51 0.31 8.02
N MET A 142 16.87 1.01 8.94
CA MET A 142 15.75 1.91 8.66
C MET A 142 16.13 2.98 7.63
N ARG A 143 17.26 3.68 7.86
CA ARG A 143 17.73 4.73 6.95
C ARG A 143 18.05 4.18 5.57
N ASN A 144 18.75 3.04 5.48
CA ASN A 144 19.12 2.43 4.21
C ASN A 144 17.89 1.97 3.42
N VAL A 145 16.98 1.26 4.07
CA VAL A 145 15.77 0.73 3.43
C VAL A 145 14.85 1.87 2.98
N PHE A 146 14.52 2.79 3.88
CA PHE A 146 13.56 3.85 3.55
C PHE A 146 14.12 4.90 2.58
N THR A 147 15.43 5.17 2.58
CA THR A 147 16.03 6.03 1.55
C THR A 147 15.90 5.42 0.14
N LYS A 148 16.17 4.11 0.00
CA LYS A 148 16.00 3.39 -1.28
C LYS A 148 14.53 3.31 -1.68
N LEU A 149 13.64 2.99 -0.72
CA LEU A 149 12.19 2.97 -0.94
C LEU A 149 11.68 4.32 -1.49
N LEU A 150 12.13 5.40 -0.87
CA LEU A 150 11.76 6.77 -1.29
C LEU A 150 12.30 7.12 -2.69
N ASN A 151 13.43 6.54 -3.14
CA ASN A 151 13.84 6.68 -4.54
C ASN A 151 12.80 6.10 -5.49
N GLY A 152 12.30 4.89 -5.20
CA GLY A 152 11.22 4.27 -5.96
C GLY A 152 9.92 5.07 -5.91
N LEU A 153 9.52 5.54 -4.73
CA LEU A 153 8.32 6.34 -4.57
C LEU A 153 8.42 7.70 -5.30
N ARG A 154 9.61 8.30 -5.36
CA ARG A 154 9.84 9.51 -6.15
C ARG A 154 9.64 9.27 -7.64
N GLU A 155 10.08 8.12 -8.16
CA GLU A 155 9.83 7.73 -9.55
C GLU A 155 8.33 7.60 -9.82
N VAL A 156 7.57 6.96 -8.92
CA VAL A 156 6.11 6.86 -9.01
C VAL A 156 5.46 8.26 -9.08
N HIS A 157 5.83 9.14 -8.16
CA HIS A 157 5.28 10.50 -8.10
C HIS A 157 5.68 11.37 -9.30
N SER A 158 6.87 11.15 -9.90
CA SER A 158 7.30 11.88 -11.11
C SER A 158 6.40 11.59 -12.30
N HIS A 159 5.79 10.41 -12.34
CA HIS A 159 4.80 10.00 -13.34
C HIS A 159 3.36 10.37 -12.95
N LYS A 160 3.18 11.25 -11.95
CA LYS A 160 1.86 11.70 -11.44
C LYS A 160 0.99 10.53 -10.92
N LEU A 161 1.62 9.48 -10.46
CA LEU A 161 0.98 8.33 -9.83
C LEU A 161 1.14 8.42 -8.31
N LEU A 162 0.21 7.84 -7.57
CA LEU A 162 0.28 7.63 -6.14
C LEU A 162 0.18 6.13 -5.85
N HIS A 163 0.82 5.67 -4.77
CA HIS A 163 0.77 4.25 -4.38
C HIS A 163 -0.54 3.90 -3.66
N LEU A 164 -0.96 4.73 -2.71
CA LEU A 164 -2.22 4.71 -1.93
C LEU A 164 -2.52 3.44 -1.10
N ASP A 165 -1.64 2.44 -1.09
CA ASP A 165 -1.73 1.26 -0.21
C ASP A 165 -0.33 0.86 0.30
N LEU A 166 0.53 1.86 0.58
CA LEU A 166 1.87 1.61 1.08
C LEU A 166 1.81 1.13 2.53
N LYS A 167 2.37 -0.05 2.78
CA LYS A 167 2.43 -0.73 4.08
C LYS A 167 3.53 -1.78 4.08
N PRO A 168 3.97 -2.30 5.24
CA PRO A 168 5.07 -3.27 5.28
C PRO A 168 4.85 -4.54 4.45
N SER A 169 3.61 -5.00 4.23
CA SER A 169 3.33 -6.15 3.36
C SER A 169 3.48 -5.84 1.87
N ASN A 170 3.44 -4.56 1.48
CA ASN A 170 3.60 -4.10 0.10
C ASN A 170 5.01 -3.53 -0.17
N ILE A 171 5.93 -3.68 0.78
CA ILE A 171 7.36 -3.41 0.65
C ILE A 171 8.08 -4.77 0.65
N TYR A 172 8.57 -5.17 -0.52
CA TYR A 172 9.28 -6.44 -0.66
C TYR A 172 10.78 -6.24 -0.49
N MET A 173 11.39 -7.02 0.37
CA MET A 173 12.81 -6.95 0.70
C MET A 173 13.55 -8.06 -0.02
N ARG A 174 14.41 -7.71 -0.97
CA ARG A 174 15.31 -8.68 -1.62
C ARG A 174 16.34 -9.24 -0.62
N ASN A 175 17.03 -10.29 -1.01
CA ASN A 175 18.05 -10.92 -0.18
C ASN A 175 19.24 -9.99 0.17
N ASP A 176 19.49 -8.96 -0.63
CA ASP A 176 20.48 -7.90 -0.40
C ASP A 176 19.95 -6.73 0.44
N TYR A 177 18.76 -6.87 1.04
CA TYR A 177 18.04 -5.84 1.78
C TYR A 177 17.64 -4.62 0.94
N SER A 178 17.63 -4.69 -0.38
CA SER A 178 17.04 -3.64 -1.20
C SER A 178 15.52 -3.76 -1.23
N PRO A 179 14.75 -2.67 -0.98
CA PRO A 179 13.30 -2.70 -1.01
C PRO A 179 12.77 -2.54 -2.43
N VAL A 180 11.63 -3.17 -2.69
CA VAL A 180 10.82 -3.00 -3.90
C VAL A 180 9.39 -2.67 -3.50
N LEU A 181 8.84 -1.61 -4.06
CA LEU A 181 7.42 -1.28 -3.96
C LEU A 181 6.63 -2.24 -4.84
N ILE A 182 5.67 -2.91 -4.22
CA ILE A 182 4.75 -3.83 -4.90
C ILE A 182 3.30 -3.44 -4.58
N ASP A 183 2.37 -3.91 -5.38
CA ASP A 183 0.93 -3.90 -5.08
C ASP A 183 0.34 -2.49 -4.88
N PHE A 184 0.26 -1.73 -5.96
CA PHE A 184 -0.31 -0.38 -5.98
C PHE A 184 -1.83 -0.41 -5.74
N GLY A 185 -2.34 0.49 -4.91
CA GLY A 185 -3.74 0.54 -4.51
C GLY A 185 -4.63 1.46 -5.35
N ALA A 186 -4.07 2.14 -6.36
CA ALA A 186 -4.78 3.18 -7.12
C ALA A 186 -6.07 2.66 -7.80
N ALA A 187 -6.04 1.46 -8.41
CA ALA A 187 -7.23 0.87 -9.02
C ALA A 187 -8.34 0.58 -8.00
N ARG A 188 -7.98 0.15 -6.79
CA ARG A 188 -8.95 -0.10 -5.71
C ARG A 188 -9.60 1.18 -5.23
N GLN A 189 -8.84 2.28 -5.15
CA GLN A 189 -9.36 3.58 -4.72
C GLN A 189 -10.34 4.16 -5.73
N THR A 190 -10.07 4.03 -7.03
CA THR A 190 -10.96 4.48 -8.10
C THR A 190 -12.28 3.70 -8.10
N LEU A 191 -12.22 2.37 -7.96
CA LEU A 191 -13.41 1.52 -7.87
C LEU A 191 -14.33 1.89 -6.72
N ALA A 192 -13.75 2.20 -5.56
CA ALA A 192 -14.53 2.54 -4.38
C ALA A 192 -15.22 3.92 -4.47
N SER A 193 -14.72 4.84 -5.32
CA SER A 193 -15.34 6.16 -5.52
C SER A 193 -16.58 6.12 -6.42
N ASP A 194 -16.55 5.26 -7.44
CA ASP A 194 -17.58 5.27 -8.50
C ASP A 194 -18.66 4.19 -8.32
N THR A 195 -18.46 3.26 -7.37
CA THR A 195 -19.40 2.16 -7.15
C THR A 195 -19.77 2.07 -5.67
N PRO A 196 -20.96 2.51 -5.26
CA PRO A 196 -21.43 2.49 -3.85
C PRO A 196 -21.39 1.09 -3.19
N MET A 197 -21.37 0.04 -4.00
CA MET A 197 -21.31 -1.36 -3.53
C MET A 197 -19.92 -1.79 -3.04
N LEU A 198 -18.85 -1.07 -3.39
CA LEU A 198 -17.50 -1.41 -2.97
C LEU A 198 -17.09 -0.51 -1.82
N LYS A 199 -16.97 -1.09 -0.62
CA LYS A 199 -16.38 -0.38 0.52
C LYS A 199 -14.95 0.01 0.16
N PRO A 200 -14.51 1.23 0.56
CA PRO A 200 -13.11 1.63 0.41
C PRO A 200 -12.20 0.60 1.04
N MET A 201 -11.28 0.03 0.26
CA MET A 201 -10.31 -0.93 0.78
C MET A 201 -9.02 -0.17 1.09
N TYR A 202 -8.84 0.18 2.34
CA TYR A 202 -7.61 0.72 2.89
C TYR A 202 -7.18 -0.12 4.09
N THR A 203 -5.91 -0.07 4.43
CA THR A 203 -5.38 -0.81 5.57
C THR A 203 -5.33 0.08 6.81
N PRO A 204 -6.19 -0.16 7.84
CA PRO A 204 -6.16 0.63 9.07
C PRO A 204 -4.75 0.71 9.66
N GLY A 205 -4.39 1.89 10.17
CA GLY A 205 -3.06 2.18 10.70
C GLY A 205 -2.06 2.69 9.67
N PHE A 206 -2.18 2.29 8.40
CA PHE A 206 -1.28 2.76 7.33
C PHE A 206 -1.93 3.79 6.40
N ALA A 207 -3.24 3.74 6.25
CA ALA A 207 -4.01 4.71 5.48
C ALA A 207 -4.00 6.09 6.14
N SER A 208 -3.75 7.14 5.34
CA SER A 208 -3.79 8.53 5.79
C SER A 208 -5.23 9.00 6.06
N PRO A 209 -5.44 10.09 6.82
CA PRO A 209 -6.77 10.66 7.06
C PRO A 209 -7.60 10.86 5.79
N GLU A 210 -6.98 11.25 4.68
CA GLU A 210 -7.64 11.52 3.40
C GLU A 210 -8.33 10.28 2.82
N HIS A 211 -7.88 9.07 3.17
CA HIS A 211 -8.50 7.82 2.70
C HIS A 211 -9.94 7.64 3.23
N TYR A 212 -10.26 8.23 4.36
CA TYR A 212 -11.51 7.99 5.05
C TYR A 212 -12.64 8.88 4.53
N ASN A 213 -12.39 10.19 4.35
CA ASN A 213 -13.47 11.12 4.04
C ASN A 213 -13.11 12.24 3.05
N GLN A 214 -11.87 12.34 2.55
CA GLN A 214 -11.39 13.52 1.81
C GLN A 214 -10.47 13.11 0.65
N ARG A 215 -10.95 12.24 -0.23
CA ARG A 215 -10.14 11.68 -1.34
C ARG A 215 -9.68 12.73 -2.34
N GLU A 216 -10.39 13.83 -2.46
CA GLU A 216 -10.01 15.00 -3.26
C GLU A 216 -8.70 15.64 -2.78
N LEU A 217 -8.29 15.35 -1.55
CA LEU A 217 -7.04 15.82 -0.96
C LEU A 217 -5.87 14.83 -1.12
N PHE A 218 -6.03 13.75 -1.89
CA PHE A 218 -4.92 12.84 -2.15
C PHE A 218 -3.75 13.55 -2.83
N GLY A 219 -2.55 13.24 -2.37
CA GLY A 219 -1.31 13.78 -2.89
C GLY A 219 -0.09 13.00 -2.39
N PRO A 220 1.12 13.43 -2.75
CA PRO A 220 2.36 12.80 -2.28
C PRO A 220 2.43 12.63 -0.76
N TRP A 221 1.84 13.56 -0.02
CA TRP A 221 1.73 13.53 1.44
C TRP A 221 0.88 12.38 1.98
N SER A 222 -0.04 11.80 1.17
CA SER A 222 -0.82 10.62 1.57
C SER A 222 0.07 9.38 1.62
N ASP A 223 0.90 9.16 0.60
CA ASP A 223 1.90 8.09 0.60
C ASP A 223 2.97 8.31 1.68
N ILE A 224 3.36 9.56 1.92
CA ILE A 224 4.32 9.93 2.97
C ILE A 224 3.79 9.58 4.37
N TYR A 225 2.49 9.77 4.63
CA TYR A 225 1.89 9.27 5.87
C TYR A 225 2.06 7.76 6.01
N SER A 226 1.78 7.01 4.93
CA SER A 226 1.91 5.56 4.90
C SER A 226 3.37 5.08 5.05
N VAL A 227 4.35 5.85 4.54
CA VAL A 227 5.79 5.63 4.81
C VAL A 227 6.08 5.81 6.30
N GLY A 228 5.65 6.92 6.91
CA GLY A 228 5.82 7.18 8.35
C GLY A 228 5.19 6.10 9.22
N ALA A 229 3.98 5.65 8.86
CA ALA A 229 3.29 4.54 9.52
C ALA A 229 4.06 3.22 9.40
N SER A 230 4.67 2.96 8.25
CA SER A 230 5.52 1.78 8.03
C SER A 230 6.82 1.86 8.84
N MET A 231 7.44 3.03 8.93
CA MET A 231 8.61 3.27 9.80
C MET A 231 8.25 3.05 11.27
N TYR A 232 7.12 3.62 11.73
CA TYR A 232 6.62 3.42 13.08
C TYR A 232 6.37 1.94 13.37
N ALA A 233 5.74 1.21 12.44
CA ALA A 233 5.49 -0.22 12.58
C ALA A 233 6.78 -1.05 12.67
N CYS A 234 7.85 -0.66 11.98
CA CYS A 234 9.17 -1.28 12.14
C CYS A 234 9.66 -1.20 13.59
N LEU A 235 9.50 -0.06 14.24
CA LEU A 235 9.93 0.15 15.62
C LEU A 235 8.96 -0.50 16.64
N ALA A 236 7.64 -0.40 16.40
CA ALA A 236 6.60 -0.88 17.29
C ALA A 236 6.33 -2.39 17.18
N ALA A 237 6.71 -3.05 16.08
CA ALA A 237 6.28 -4.39 15.66
C ALA A 237 4.74 -4.53 15.49
N SER A 238 4.04 -3.43 15.38
CA SER A 238 2.59 -3.36 15.17
C SER A 238 2.23 -2.09 14.40
N ALA A 239 1.10 -2.10 13.70
CA ALA A 239 0.57 -0.90 13.07
C ALA A 239 0.30 0.20 14.10
N PRO A 240 0.50 1.49 13.76
CA PRO A 240 0.05 2.59 14.59
C PRO A 240 -1.48 2.65 14.68
N GLN A 241 -2.01 3.47 15.59
CA GLN A 241 -3.45 3.73 15.68
C GLN A 241 -3.98 4.23 14.34
N ALA A 242 -5.10 3.69 13.87
CA ALA A 242 -5.71 4.07 12.59
C ALA A 242 -6.12 5.55 12.58
N ALA A 243 -5.97 6.20 11.42
CA ALA A 243 -6.11 7.65 11.30
C ALA A 243 -7.54 8.15 11.61
N ASP A 244 -8.57 7.39 11.26
CA ASP A 244 -9.97 7.67 11.67
C ASP A 244 -10.11 7.74 13.19
N SER A 245 -9.63 6.72 13.88
CA SER A 245 -9.64 6.67 15.34
C SER A 245 -8.77 7.77 15.97
N ARG A 246 -7.67 8.18 15.31
CA ARG A 246 -6.85 9.31 15.74
C ARG A 246 -7.56 10.66 15.58
N MET A 247 -8.35 10.81 14.52
CA MET A 247 -9.17 12.03 14.31
C MET A 247 -10.23 12.20 15.38
N GLU A 248 -10.81 11.10 15.89
CA GLU A 248 -11.75 11.14 17.01
C GLU A 248 -11.03 11.37 18.34
N LYS A 249 -10.01 10.59 18.64
CA LYS A 249 -9.19 10.69 19.85
C LYS A 249 -7.78 10.16 19.57
N ASP A 250 -6.84 11.07 19.40
CA ASP A 250 -5.44 10.71 19.18
C ASP A 250 -4.80 10.16 20.46
N LYS A 251 -4.49 8.87 20.44
CA LYS A 251 -3.80 8.14 21.49
C LYS A 251 -2.44 7.63 21.02
N LEU A 252 -2.04 7.97 19.76
CA LEU A 252 -0.74 7.55 19.26
C LEU A 252 0.35 8.22 20.09
N ILE A 253 1.20 7.40 20.70
CA ILE A 253 2.38 7.91 21.39
C ILE A 253 3.38 8.35 20.32
N PRO A 254 3.80 9.64 20.28
CA PRO A 254 4.80 10.10 19.33
C PRO A 254 6.09 9.28 19.39
N ALA A 255 6.73 9.08 18.24
CA ALA A 255 7.98 8.32 18.15
C ALA A 255 9.07 8.91 19.06
N MET A 256 9.18 10.25 19.10
CA MET A 256 10.07 10.99 19.99
C MET A 256 9.90 10.66 21.47
N VAL A 257 8.67 10.38 21.89
CA VAL A 257 8.38 10.03 23.29
C VAL A 257 8.57 8.53 23.55
N ARG A 258 8.15 7.70 22.58
CA ARG A 258 8.11 6.24 22.77
C ARG A 258 9.50 5.59 22.74
N TRP A 259 10.41 6.14 21.94
CA TRP A 259 11.75 5.60 21.73
C TRP A 259 12.86 6.59 22.02
N ASP A 260 12.59 7.56 22.90
CA ASP A 260 13.59 8.53 23.38
C ASP A 260 14.88 7.82 23.84
N GLY A 261 16.02 8.31 23.38
CA GLY A 261 17.33 7.73 23.69
C GLY A 261 17.64 6.36 23.05
N GLN A 262 16.70 5.73 22.33
CA GLN A 262 16.92 4.44 21.64
C GLN A 262 17.32 4.63 20.16
N TYR A 263 16.85 5.69 19.55
CA TYR A 263 17.15 6.09 18.17
C TYR A 263 17.47 7.59 18.14
N SER A 264 18.08 8.05 17.06
CA SER A 264 18.37 9.47 16.93
C SER A 264 17.10 10.32 16.86
N ASP A 265 17.15 11.50 17.46
CA ASP A 265 16.04 12.47 17.41
C ASP A 265 15.60 12.75 15.97
N GLN A 266 16.54 12.83 15.04
CA GLN A 266 16.27 13.06 13.63
C GLN A 266 15.37 11.99 13.02
N LEU A 267 15.61 10.70 13.29
CA LEU A 267 14.76 9.61 12.80
C LEU A 267 13.38 9.68 13.42
N LEU A 268 13.33 9.84 14.76
CA LEU A 268 12.06 9.85 15.50
C LEU A 268 11.18 11.05 15.12
N GLU A 269 11.77 12.23 15.03
CA GLU A 269 11.07 13.43 14.57
C GLU A 269 10.58 13.29 13.12
N THR A 270 11.34 12.63 12.23
CA THR A 270 10.93 12.41 10.85
C THR A 270 9.71 11.50 10.79
N ILE A 271 9.65 10.47 11.63
CA ILE A 271 8.46 9.61 11.75
C ILE A 271 7.25 10.43 12.21
N ASP A 272 7.40 11.21 13.28
CA ASP A 272 6.31 12.04 13.81
C ASP A 272 5.84 13.09 12.81
N TRP A 273 6.75 13.67 12.03
CA TRP A 273 6.43 14.62 10.97
C TRP A 273 5.56 13.98 9.87
N CYS A 274 5.90 12.76 9.45
CA CYS A 274 5.08 12.02 8.47
C CYS A 274 3.69 11.70 9.01
N LEU A 275 3.56 11.43 10.31
CA LEU A 275 2.32 11.01 10.96
C LEU A 275 1.42 12.16 11.42
N CYS A 276 1.71 13.43 11.05
CA CYS A 276 0.79 14.54 11.27
C CYS A 276 -0.57 14.24 10.62
N LEU A 277 -1.68 14.46 11.35
CA LEU A 277 -3.03 14.23 10.83
C LEU A 277 -3.39 15.20 9.71
N ASN A 278 -3.03 16.49 9.87
CA ASN A 278 -3.22 17.47 8.81
C ASN A 278 -2.12 17.30 7.75
N HIS A 279 -2.54 17.04 6.51
CA HIS A 279 -1.65 16.81 5.38
C HIS A 279 -0.71 18.01 5.09
N LEU A 280 -1.15 19.24 5.35
CA LEU A 280 -0.35 20.45 5.14
C LEU A 280 0.89 20.54 6.07
N TYR A 281 0.86 19.82 7.18
CA TYR A 281 1.97 19.79 8.14
C TYR A 281 2.94 18.64 7.93
N ARG A 282 2.70 17.76 6.94
CA ARG A 282 3.60 16.67 6.54
C ARG A 282 4.66 17.17 5.56
N PRO A 283 5.72 16.38 5.31
CA PRO A 283 6.55 16.58 4.13
C PRO A 283 5.69 16.64 2.87
N GLN A 284 5.84 17.71 2.07
CA GLN A 284 5.01 17.92 0.89
C GLN A 284 5.52 17.17 -0.36
N SER A 285 6.70 16.58 -0.28
CA SER A 285 7.30 15.78 -1.35
C SER A 285 8.19 14.68 -0.78
N VAL A 286 8.38 13.63 -1.56
CA VAL A 286 9.35 12.57 -1.24
C VAL A 286 10.75 13.13 -1.06
N PHE A 287 11.13 14.13 -1.86
CA PHE A 287 12.43 14.78 -1.73
C PHE A 287 12.61 15.46 -0.36
N ALA A 288 11.59 16.16 0.14
CA ALA A 288 11.63 16.77 1.47
C ALA A 288 11.82 15.72 2.58
N LEU A 289 11.16 14.57 2.47
CA LEU A 289 11.30 13.46 3.40
C LEU A 289 12.69 12.81 3.32
N GLN A 290 13.23 12.59 2.10
CA GLN A 290 14.58 12.06 1.92
C GLN A 290 15.64 12.96 2.57
N LYS A 291 15.50 14.27 2.37
CA LYS A 291 16.39 15.26 2.99
C LYS A 291 16.34 15.17 4.51
N ALA A 292 15.15 15.04 5.09
CA ALA A 292 14.99 14.89 6.55
C ALA A 292 15.64 13.61 7.10
N LEU A 293 15.67 12.52 6.32
CA LEU A 293 16.31 11.27 6.73
C LEU A 293 17.84 11.29 6.61
N THR A 294 18.40 12.08 5.70
CA THR A 294 19.85 12.06 5.37
C THR A 294 20.62 13.25 5.92
N GLU A 295 19.98 14.40 6.05
CA GLU A 295 20.61 15.64 6.46
C GLU A 295 20.01 16.15 7.80
N LYS A 296 20.83 16.84 8.61
CA LYS A 296 20.30 17.64 9.73
C LYS A 296 19.50 18.81 9.15
N VAL A 297 18.21 18.63 8.93
CA VAL A 297 17.33 19.70 8.47
C VAL A 297 16.97 20.58 9.66
N ILE A 298 17.29 21.88 9.57
CA ILE A 298 16.68 22.87 10.44
C ILE A 298 15.21 22.95 10.03
N LYS A 299 14.33 22.36 10.82
CA LYS A 299 12.89 22.32 10.56
C LYS A 299 12.31 23.73 10.66
N PRO A 300 11.34 24.10 9.80
CA PRO A 300 10.46 25.19 10.16
C PRO A 300 9.77 24.79 11.47
N LEU A 301 9.92 25.59 12.50
CA LEU A 301 9.24 25.43 13.78
C LEU A 301 7.73 25.28 13.48
N VAL A 302 7.18 24.11 13.68
CA VAL A 302 5.72 23.97 13.81
C VAL A 302 5.37 24.94 14.94
N PRO A 303 4.50 25.92 14.71
CA PRO A 303 4.16 26.86 15.78
C PRO A 303 3.62 26.01 16.93
N LYS A 304 4.33 25.98 18.06
CA LYS A 304 3.81 25.43 19.30
C LYS A 304 2.46 26.12 19.48
N LYS A 305 1.37 25.32 19.63
CA LYS A 305 0.05 25.89 20.00
C LYS A 305 0.29 26.92 21.06
N THR A 306 0.20 28.18 20.68
CA THR A 306 0.39 29.27 21.61
C THR A 306 -0.79 29.24 22.57
N TRP A 307 -0.59 29.73 23.82
CA TRP A 307 -1.69 29.87 24.78
C TRP A 307 -2.93 30.57 24.18
N LEU A 308 -2.73 31.40 23.14
CA LEU A 308 -3.77 32.05 22.35
C LEU A 308 -4.72 31.07 21.64
N ASP A 309 -4.23 29.94 21.11
CA ASP A 309 -5.07 28.91 20.48
C ASP A 309 -6.00 28.24 21.51
N ASN A 310 -5.55 28.16 22.76
CA ASN A 310 -6.35 27.66 23.88
C ASN A 310 -7.41 28.68 24.35
N VAL A 311 -7.16 29.99 24.19
CA VAL A 311 -8.10 31.06 24.54
C VAL A 311 -9.20 31.16 23.48
N VAL A 312 -8.84 31.13 22.20
CA VAL A 312 -9.80 31.16 21.07
C VAL A 312 -10.71 29.94 21.05
N GLY A 313 -10.15 28.75 21.37
CA GLY A 313 -10.95 27.52 21.50
C GLY A 313 -11.94 27.52 22.68
N LYS A 314 -11.67 28.28 23.75
CA LYS A 314 -12.59 28.47 24.87
C LYS A 314 -13.67 29.51 24.60
N LEU A 315 -13.41 30.51 23.77
CA LEU A 315 -14.40 31.50 23.38
C LEU A 315 -15.45 30.98 22.40
N LYS A 316 -15.07 30.05 21.48
CA LYS A 316 -16.01 29.39 20.55
C LYS A 316 -16.90 28.30 21.17
N ARG A 317 -16.70 27.95 22.43
CA ARG A 317 -17.59 27.02 23.18
C ARG A 317 -18.60 27.71 24.08
N LYS A 318 -18.69 29.03 24.06
CA LYS A 318 -19.64 29.83 24.86
C LYS A 318 -20.60 30.66 24.03
N THR A 319 -20.64 30.43 22.71
CA THR A 319 -21.70 30.86 21.80
C THR A 319 -22.33 29.63 21.18
#